data_5fbec95f4df441731f0521354e5f3b90
#
_entry.id   5fbec95f4df441731f0521354e5f3b90
#
_cell.length_a   1.000
_cell.length_b   1.000
_cell.length_c   1.000
_cell.angle_alpha   90.00
_cell.angle_beta   90.00
_cell.angle_gamma   90.00
#
_symmetry.space_group_name_H-M   'P 1'
#
loop_
_entity.id
_entity.type
_entity.pdbx_description
1 polymer ?
#
loop_
_entity_poly.entity_id
_entity_poly.type
_entity_poly.pdbx_seq_one_letter_code
_entity_poly.pdbx_strand_id
1 'polypeptide(L)'
;MSPKEKSVASLPYYQGTGRRKTSIARVRLVAGEGQIVINGRTYEQHFGGAVPQSEVFAPYRVTGTEGRFNAMVKVEGGGISGQAGAIRHGISRALLSADPE
;
A
#
# COMPACT_ATOMS: atom_id res chain seq x y z
N MET A 1 0.28 12.95 -27.11
CA MET A 1 0.35 12.06 -25.95
C MET A 1 -1.03 11.68 -25.49
N SER A 2 -1.26 10.42 -25.30
CA SER A 2 -2.57 9.98 -24.87
C SER A 2 -2.77 10.23 -23.38
N PRO A 3 -3.99 10.39 -22.95
CA PRO A 3 -4.26 10.54 -21.52
C PRO A 3 -3.70 9.42 -20.68
N LYS A 4 -3.64 8.25 -21.26
CA LYS A 4 -3.08 7.11 -20.58
C LYS A 4 -1.61 7.27 -20.26
N GLU A 5 -0.89 7.79 -21.19
CA GLU A 5 0.55 7.89 -21.03
C GLU A 5 0.93 8.89 -19.98
N LYS A 6 0.21 9.98 -19.89
CA LYS A 6 0.56 10.95 -18.89
C LYS A 6 0.02 10.57 -17.51
N SER A 7 -0.82 9.57 -17.46
CA SER A 7 -1.60 9.34 -16.27
C SER A 7 -0.82 8.90 -15.07
N VAL A 8 0.07 7.90 -15.19
CA VAL A 8 0.68 7.34 -14.00
C VAL A 8 1.48 8.37 -13.25
N ALA A 9 2.26 9.17 -13.96
CA ALA A 9 3.08 10.18 -13.32
C ALA A 9 2.29 11.41 -12.88
N SER A 10 1.16 11.67 -13.52
CA SER A 10 0.38 12.87 -13.24
C SER A 10 -0.90 12.63 -12.44
N LEU A 11 -1.24 11.38 -12.19
CA LEU A 11 -2.40 11.07 -11.37
C LEU A 11 -2.16 11.46 -9.93
N PRO A 12 -3.19 11.96 -9.26
CA PRO A 12 -3.06 12.23 -7.83
C PRO A 12 -2.73 10.95 -7.09
N TYR A 13 -1.88 11.08 -6.11
CA TYR A 13 -1.62 9.96 -5.24
C TYR A 13 -1.44 10.45 -3.82
N TYR A 14 -1.59 9.54 -2.90
CA TYR A 14 -1.42 9.80 -1.48
C TYR A 14 -0.34 8.88 -0.98
N GLN A 15 0.51 9.38 -0.11
CA GLN A 15 1.60 8.53 0.35
C GLN A 15 1.69 8.54 1.85
N GLY A 16 2.23 7.45 2.37
CA GLY A 16 2.50 7.30 3.77
C GLY A 16 3.68 6.38 3.95
N THR A 17 4.45 6.62 4.99
CA THR A 17 5.57 5.76 5.34
C THR A 17 5.22 5.03 6.62
N GLY A 18 5.34 3.70 6.59
CA GLY A 18 5.10 2.87 7.75
C GLY A 18 6.41 2.25 8.23
N ARG A 19 6.48 2.02 9.53
CA ARG A 19 7.65 1.42 10.13
C ARG A 19 7.23 0.41 11.16
N ARG A 20 7.96 -0.69 11.21
CA ARG A 20 7.76 -1.69 12.25
C ARG A 20 9.04 -2.45 12.43
N LYS A 21 9.57 -2.44 13.66
CA LYS A 21 10.86 -3.05 13.93
C LYS A 21 11.89 -2.40 13.02
N THR A 22 12.59 -3.19 12.21
CA THR A 22 13.59 -2.65 11.29
C THR A 22 13.05 -2.49 9.86
N SER A 23 11.74 -2.69 9.66
CA SER A 23 11.14 -2.60 8.34
C SER A 23 10.61 -1.20 8.08
N ILE A 24 10.80 -0.72 6.85
CA ILE A 24 10.27 0.56 6.41
C ILE A 24 9.50 0.32 5.13
N ALA A 25 8.27 0.80 5.08
CA ALA A 25 7.42 0.67 3.90
C ALA A 25 7.01 2.06 3.42
N ARG A 26 7.29 2.34 2.17
CA ARG A 26 6.81 3.56 1.52
C ARG A 26 5.64 3.18 0.66
N VAL A 27 4.48 3.71 0.99
CA VAL A 27 3.23 3.34 0.35
C VAL A 27 2.71 4.52 -0.45
N ARG A 28 2.34 4.24 -1.68
CA ARG A 28 1.70 5.22 -2.55
C ARG A 28 0.36 4.65 -2.98
N LEU A 29 -0.71 5.39 -2.69
CA LEU A 29 -2.06 4.98 -3.07
C LEU A 29 -2.50 5.77 -4.29
N VAL A 30 -3.01 5.06 -5.28
CA VAL A 30 -3.60 5.67 -6.47
C VAL A 30 -4.99 5.08 -6.64
N ALA A 31 -5.87 5.82 -7.32
CA ALA A 31 -7.22 5.31 -7.58
C ALA A 31 -7.13 3.99 -8.32
N GLY A 32 -7.89 3.01 -7.89
CA GLY A 32 -7.83 1.69 -8.50
C GLY A 32 -8.83 0.75 -7.87
N GLU A 33 -8.54 -0.53 -8.00
CA GLU A 33 -9.50 -1.56 -7.65
C GLU A 33 -9.12 -2.37 -6.40
N GLY A 34 -8.07 -1.97 -5.72
CA GLY A 34 -7.71 -2.65 -4.48
C GLY A 34 -6.53 -3.60 -4.58
N GLN A 35 -5.71 -3.44 -5.61
CA GLN A 35 -4.53 -4.28 -5.74
C GLN A 35 -3.38 -3.73 -4.92
N ILE A 36 -2.54 -4.63 -4.42
CA ILE A 36 -1.31 -4.24 -3.73
C ILE A 36 -0.13 -4.81 -4.49
N VAL A 37 0.79 -3.94 -4.88
CA VAL A 37 2.04 -4.33 -5.53
C VAL A 37 3.18 -3.99 -4.59
N ILE A 38 4.00 -4.97 -4.25
CA ILE A 38 5.07 -4.81 -3.28
C ILE A 38 6.40 -5.08 -3.97
N ASN A 39 7.23 -4.04 -4.05
CA ASN A 39 8.54 -4.15 -4.70
C ASN A 39 8.44 -4.70 -6.11
N GLY A 40 7.40 -4.27 -6.85
CA GLY A 40 7.19 -4.72 -8.21
C GLY A 40 6.57 -6.09 -8.36
N ARG A 41 6.13 -6.71 -7.27
CA ARG A 41 5.54 -8.04 -7.29
C ARG A 41 4.13 -7.99 -6.74
N THR A 42 3.32 -8.99 -7.09
CA THR A 42 2.00 -9.10 -6.50
C THR A 42 2.14 -9.45 -5.02
N TYR A 43 1.05 -9.26 -4.29
CA TYR A 43 1.03 -9.63 -2.88
C TYR A 43 1.42 -11.09 -2.68
N GLU A 44 0.84 -11.95 -3.51
CA GLU A 44 1.11 -13.39 -3.45
C GLU A 44 2.60 -13.68 -3.68
N GLN A 45 3.17 -13.04 -4.68
CA GLN A 45 4.58 -13.26 -5.00
C GLN A 45 5.51 -12.83 -3.89
N HIS A 46 5.14 -11.75 -3.20
CA HIS A 46 6.01 -11.23 -2.16
C HIS A 46 5.91 -12.02 -0.86
N PHE A 47 4.70 -12.30 -0.40
CA PHE A 47 4.51 -12.99 0.88
C PHE A 47 4.27 -14.48 0.76
N GLY A 48 3.87 -14.97 -0.40
CA GLY A 48 3.69 -16.39 -0.63
C GLY A 48 2.71 -17.06 0.29
N GLY A 49 1.70 -16.35 0.74
CA GLY A 49 0.72 -16.93 1.63
C GLY A 49 1.06 -16.87 3.10
N ALA A 50 2.25 -16.38 3.44
CA ALA A 50 2.66 -16.32 4.85
C ALA A 50 1.89 -15.26 5.63
N VAL A 51 1.36 -14.25 4.95
CA VAL A 51 0.60 -13.18 5.58
C VAL A 51 -0.75 -13.06 4.88
N PRO A 52 -1.86 -13.24 5.60
CA PRO A 52 -3.18 -13.07 4.98
C PRO A 52 -3.36 -11.63 4.52
N GLN A 53 -3.97 -11.45 3.36
CA GLN A 53 -4.22 -10.11 2.84
C GLN A 53 -5.07 -9.28 3.78
N SER A 54 -5.98 -9.94 4.51
CA SER A 54 -6.85 -9.23 5.44
C SER A 54 -6.08 -8.44 6.49
N GLU A 55 -4.88 -8.90 6.83
CA GLU A 55 -4.06 -8.23 7.82
C GLU A 55 -3.57 -6.88 7.33
N VAL A 56 -3.13 -6.84 6.08
CA VAL A 56 -2.59 -5.63 5.48
C VAL A 56 -3.72 -4.71 5.01
N PHE A 57 -4.86 -5.29 4.63
CA PHE A 57 -6.01 -4.54 4.13
C PHE A 57 -6.87 -3.95 5.24
N ALA A 58 -6.57 -4.24 6.50
CA ALA A 58 -7.39 -3.75 7.60
C ALA A 58 -7.65 -2.23 7.55
N PRO A 59 -6.66 -1.39 7.23
CA PRO A 59 -6.93 0.05 7.16
C PRO A 59 -8.02 0.42 6.15
N TYR A 60 -8.09 -0.30 5.04
CA TYR A 60 -9.13 -0.05 4.05
C TYR A 60 -10.51 -0.33 4.63
N ARG A 61 -10.64 -1.40 5.40
CA ARG A 61 -11.93 -1.75 5.99
C ARG A 61 -12.37 -0.73 7.03
N VAL A 62 -11.42 -0.28 7.83
CA VAL A 62 -11.72 0.70 8.88
C VAL A 62 -12.21 2.02 8.28
N THR A 63 -11.66 2.42 7.14
CA THR A 63 -12.00 3.68 6.51
C THR A 63 -13.11 3.56 5.47
N GLY A 64 -13.57 2.32 5.19
CA GLY A 64 -14.59 2.12 4.19
C GLY A 64 -14.12 2.38 2.77
N THR A 65 -12.84 2.19 2.50
CA THR A 65 -12.26 2.47 1.19
C THR A 65 -11.83 1.22 0.44
N GLU A 66 -12.36 0.07 0.84
CA GLU A 66 -12.05 -1.18 0.14
C GLU A 66 -12.37 -1.06 -1.33
N GLY A 67 -11.44 -1.53 -2.15
CA GLY A 67 -11.64 -1.53 -3.59
C GLY A 67 -11.49 -0.17 -4.27
N ARG A 68 -11.06 0.84 -3.55
CA ARG A 68 -10.95 2.19 -4.11
C ARG A 68 -9.54 2.60 -4.49
N PHE A 69 -8.54 1.99 -3.89
CA PHE A 69 -7.15 2.37 -4.12
C PHE A 69 -6.30 1.16 -4.42
N ASN A 70 -5.36 1.35 -5.33
CA ASN A 70 -4.25 0.41 -5.49
C ASN A 70 -3.09 0.95 -4.67
N ALA A 71 -2.35 0.04 -4.06
CA ALA A 71 -1.19 0.43 -3.27
C ALA A 71 0.08 -0.01 -3.98
N MET A 72 0.96 0.94 -4.19
CA MET A 72 2.30 0.67 -4.71
C MET A 72 3.23 0.80 -3.53
N VAL A 73 3.88 -0.29 -3.17
CA VAL A 73 4.65 -0.35 -1.94
C VAL A 73 6.10 -0.66 -2.24
N LYS A 74 6.98 0.09 -1.59
CA LYS A 74 8.38 -0.25 -1.56
C LYS A 74 8.75 -0.51 -0.12
N VAL A 75 9.13 -1.73 0.20
CA VAL A 75 9.43 -2.11 1.57
C VAL A 75 10.83 -2.70 1.63
N GLU A 76 11.52 -2.41 2.72
CA GLU A 76 12.86 -2.94 2.92
C GLU A 76 13.10 -3.19 4.40
N GLY A 77 14.04 -4.06 4.66
CA GLY A 77 14.45 -4.38 6.02
C GLY A 77 13.51 -5.36 6.70
N GLY A 78 14.02 -5.96 7.77
CA GLY A 78 13.22 -6.81 8.64
C GLY A 78 12.75 -8.10 8.00
N GLY A 79 11.93 -8.82 8.74
CA GLY A 79 11.35 -10.06 8.27
C GLY A 79 9.93 -9.86 7.81
N ILE A 80 9.28 -10.96 7.47
CA ILE A 80 7.93 -10.94 6.92
C ILE A 80 6.93 -10.23 7.83
N SER A 81 6.98 -10.54 9.11
CA SER A 81 6.05 -9.95 10.07
C SER A 81 6.26 -8.43 10.18
N GLY A 82 7.50 -8.01 10.25
CA GLY A 82 7.80 -6.57 10.32
C GLY A 82 7.40 -5.86 9.06
N GLN A 83 7.62 -6.48 7.90
CA GLN A 83 7.24 -5.89 6.62
C GLN A 83 5.74 -5.73 6.51
N ALA A 84 4.98 -6.75 6.89
CA ALA A 84 3.53 -6.69 6.85
C ALA A 84 3.01 -5.56 7.74
N GLY A 85 3.56 -5.45 8.94
CA GLY A 85 3.16 -4.38 9.86
C GLY A 85 3.52 -3.00 9.34
N ALA A 86 4.71 -2.88 8.73
CA ALA A 86 5.12 -1.60 8.16
C ALA A 86 4.22 -1.20 6.99
N ILE A 87 3.84 -2.14 6.14
CA ILE A 87 2.95 -1.86 5.02
C ILE A 87 1.59 -1.43 5.53
N ARG A 88 1.02 -2.16 6.49
CA ARG A 88 -0.27 -1.77 7.06
C ARG A 88 -0.22 -0.36 7.63
N HIS A 89 0.83 -0.05 8.37
CA HIS A 89 1.00 1.27 8.94
C HIS A 89 1.11 2.34 7.84
N GLY A 90 1.87 2.03 6.78
CA GLY A 90 2.02 2.96 5.66
C GLY A 90 0.72 3.22 4.92
N ILE A 91 -0.08 2.17 4.71
CA ILE A 91 -1.39 2.32 4.08
C ILE A 91 -2.28 3.20 4.95
N SER A 92 -2.28 2.95 6.25
CA SER A 92 -3.09 3.74 7.18
C SER A 92 -2.73 5.22 7.10
N ARG A 93 -1.44 5.52 7.08
CA ARG A 93 -0.99 6.91 7.01
C ARG A 93 -1.32 7.54 5.67
N ALA A 94 -1.20 6.77 4.58
CA ALA A 94 -1.56 7.28 3.26
C ALA A 94 -3.05 7.58 3.18
N LEU A 95 -3.89 6.74 3.79
CA LEU A 95 -5.32 6.98 3.82
C LEU A 95 -5.68 8.23 4.62
N LEU A 96 -4.96 8.49 5.69
CA LEU A 96 -5.16 9.73 6.44
C LEU A 96 -4.83 10.95 5.58
N SER A 97 -3.84 10.82 4.71
CA SER A 97 -3.50 11.90 3.80
C SER A 97 -4.60 12.12 2.77
N ALA A 98 -5.25 11.03 2.34
CA ALA A 98 -6.32 11.12 1.35
C ALA A 98 -7.61 11.69 1.94
N ASP A 99 -7.86 11.40 3.21
CA ASP A 99 -9.08 11.83 3.89
C ASP A 99 -8.72 12.15 5.34
N PRO A 100 -8.26 13.35 5.60
CA PRO A 100 -7.79 13.72 6.93
C PRO A 100 -8.90 13.80 7.98
N GLU A 101 -10.13 13.75 7.54
CA GLU A 101 -11.23 13.72 8.47
C GLU A 101 -11.45 12.31 8.99
#